data_fa278ff489f3a75c3cebe6e9f8c733c9
#
_entry.id   fa278ff489f3a75c3cebe6e9f8c733c9
#
_cell.length_a   1.000
_cell.length_b   1.000
_cell.length_c   1.000
_cell.angle_alpha   90.00
_cell.angle_beta   90.00
_cell.angle_gamma   90.00
#
_symmetry.space_group_name_H-M   'P 1'
#
loop_
_entity.id
_entity.type
_entity.pdbx_description
1 polymer ?
#
loop_
_entity_poly.entity_id
_entity_poly.type
_entity_poly.pdbx_seq_one_letter_code
_entity_poly.pdbx_strand_id
1 'polypeptide(L)'
;GVVLMARMYKSRKGKSGSSKPYVDEAPEWSNTDAKAVKNLIVELGKAGHSSAMIGTILRDQHAVPNVRLVLGKRIATVLAESSIGGTYPEDMMNLMQRAVGIINHLGSGNHKDLHNKRGLEITEAKIRRLANYYKAEGRLPSEWRYKRDELRLMVE
;
A
#
# COMPACT_ATOMS: atom_id res chain seq x y z
N GLY A 1 -32.99 12.85 24.48
CA GLY A 1 -31.63 12.67 24.99
C GLY A 1 -30.84 11.78 24.06
N VAL A 2 -29.75 12.28 23.57
CA VAL A 2 -28.79 11.46 22.76
C VAL A 2 -28.17 10.45 23.71
N VAL A 3 -28.54 9.18 23.58
CA VAL A 3 -27.86 8.12 24.30
C VAL A 3 -26.50 7.92 23.64
N LEU A 4 -25.51 8.51 24.23
CA LEU A 4 -24.11 8.23 23.87
C LEU A 4 -23.82 6.77 24.24
N MET A 5 -23.78 5.91 23.26
CA MET A 5 -23.33 4.51 23.39
C MET A 5 -21.82 4.49 23.68
N ALA A 6 -21.43 5.10 24.78
CA ALA A 6 -20.06 5.11 25.24
C ALA A 6 -19.73 3.78 25.94
N ARG A 7 -18.52 3.27 25.73
CA ARG A 7 -18.03 2.12 26.50
C ARG A 7 -17.89 2.51 27.97
N MET A 8 -18.37 1.67 28.87
CA MET A 8 -18.42 1.95 30.30
C MET A 8 -17.08 2.36 30.92
N TYR A 9 -15.98 1.75 30.47
CA TYR A 9 -14.64 1.96 31.05
C TYR A 9 -13.60 2.52 30.08
N LYS A 10 -13.95 2.72 28.81
CA LYS A 10 -13.01 3.24 27.80
C LYS A 10 -13.68 4.28 26.93
N SER A 11 -13.10 5.46 26.84
CA SER A 11 -13.59 6.56 25.99
C SER A 11 -13.09 6.51 24.54
N ARG A 12 -12.14 5.63 24.21
CA ARG A 12 -11.57 5.52 22.88
C ARG A 12 -11.89 4.20 22.20
N LYS A 13 -11.84 4.19 20.87
CA LYS A 13 -12.06 3.00 20.04
C LYS A 13 -11.03 1.92 20.35
N GLY A 14 -11.46 0.66 20.42
CA GLY A 14 -10.57 -0.47 20.58
C GLY A 14 -9.75 -0.70 19.31
N LYS A 15 -8.53 -1.18 19.49
CA LYS A 15 -7.65 -1.62 18.41
C LYS A 15 -7.24 -3.05 18.71
N SER A 16 -7.88 -3.99 18.02
CA SER A 16 -7.49 -5.39 18.05
C SER A 16 -6.80 -5.76 16.75
N GLY A 17 -5.84 -6.62 16.81
CA GLY A 17 -5.10 -7.08 15.64
C GLY A 17 -3.96 -7.99 16.06
N SER A 18 -3.43 -8.74 15.10
CA SER A 18 -2.21 -9.51 15.31
C SER A 18 -0.99 -8.59 15.23
N SER A 19 0.02 -8.93 15.99
CA SER A 19 1.33 -8.30 15.96
C SER A 19 2.40 -9.33 15.62
N LYS A 20 3.45 -8.91 14.92
CA LYS A 20 4.60 -9.78 14.67
C LYS A 20 5.36 -10.03 15.99
N PRO A 21 5.81 -11.26 16.26
CA PRO A 21 6.67 -11.51 17.40
C PRO A 21 7.99 -10.75 17.25
N TYR A 22 8.54 -10.29 18.37
CA TYR A 22 9.86 -9.66 18.40
C TYR A 22 10.93 -10.75 18.44
N VAL A 23 11.46 -11.09 17.27
CA VAL A 23 12.51 -12.11 17.10
C VAL A 23 13.54 -11.60 16.10
N ASP A 24 14.80 -12.01 16.32
CA ASP A 24 15.93 -11.60 15.48
C ASP A 24 16.18 -12.57 14.31
N GLU A 25 15.71 -13.81 14.42
CA GLU A 25 15.89 -14.86 13.42
C GLU A 25 14.55 -15.45 12.96
N ALA A 26 14.53 -15.99 11.74
CA ALA A 26 13.38 -16.70 11.23
C ALA A 26 13.14 -17.99 12.04
N PRO A 27 11.87 -18.33 12.34
CA PRO A 27 11.55 -19.58 13.03
C PRO A 27 12.06 -20.81 12.28
N GLU A 28 12.50 -21.85 12.98
CA GLU A 28 13.01 -23.07 12.41
C GLU A 28 12.00 -23.80 11.49
N TRP A 29 10.72 -23.69 11.82
CA TRP A 29 9.63 -24.29 11.04
C TRP A 29 9.31 -23.52 9.76
N SER A 30 9.84 -22.31 9.57
CA SER A 30 9.57 -21.47 8.41
C SER A 30 10.48 -21.81 7.22
N ASN A 31 10.09 -21.36 6.04
CA ASN A 31 10.95 -21.46 4.85
C ASN A 31 12.08 -20.43 4.97
N THR A 32 13.31 -20.92 5.19
CA THR A 32 14.52 -20.11 5.32
C THR A 32 15.41 -20.10 4.09
N ASP A 33 14.99 -20.74 2.99
CA ASP A 33 15.73 -20.74 1.73
C ASP A 33 15.62 -19.38 1.03
N ALA A 34 16.66 -18.57 1.16
CA ALA A 34 16.70 -17.22 0.58
C ALA A 34 16.53 -17.21 -0.94
N LYS A 35 17.09 -18.19 -1.65
CA LYS A 35 16.96 -18.27 -3.12
C LYS A 35 15.53 -18.57 -3.55
N ALA A 36 14.91 -19.56 -2.91
CA ALA A 36 13.53 -19.94 -3.19
C ALA A 36 12.57 -18.78 -2.89
N VAL A 37 12.73 -18.10 -1.76
CA VAL A 37 11.92 -16.93 -1.37
C VAL A 37 12.09 -15.78 -2.38
N LYS A 38 13.33 -15.49 -2.79
CA LYS A 38 13.60 -14.46 -3.79
C LYS A 38 12.93 -14.77 -5.13
N ASN A 39 13.01 -16.01 -5.59
CA ASN A 39 12.38 -16.45 -6.84
C ASN A 39 10.85 -16.33 -6.77
N LEU A 40 10.24 -16.72 -5.65
CA LEU A 40 8.81 -16.56 -5.42
C LEU A 40 8.38 -15.08 -5.46
N ILE A 41 9.15 -14.19 -4.85
CA ILE A 41 8.86 -12.75 -4.89
C ILE A 41 8.89 -12.24 -6.34
N VAL A 42 9.90 -12.61 -7.11
CA VAL A 42 10.03 -12.20 -8.51
C VAL A 42 8.88 -12.75 -9.37
N GLU A 43 8.52 -14.00 -9.17
CA GLU A 43 7.42 -14.65 -9.88
C GLU A 43 6.07 -13.96 -9.58
N LEU A 44 5.78 -13.75 -8.31
CA LEU A 44 4.56 -13.06 -7.89
C LEU A 44 4.53 -11.59 -8.36
N GLY A 45 5.67 -10.92 -8.36
CA GLY A 45 5.80 -9.57 -8.91
C GLY A 45 5.51 -9.51 -10.41
N LYS A 46 6.01 -10.46 -11.18
CA LYS A 46 5.71 -10.61 -12.61
C LYS A 46 4.25 -10.93 -12.89
N ALA A 47 3.60 -11.65 -11.98
CA ALA A 47 2.15 -11.92 -12.03
C ALA A 47 1.28 -10.69 -11.73
N GLY A 48 1.86 -9.57 -11.34
CA GLY A 48 1.15 -8.32 -11.09
C GLY A 48 0.70 -8.08 -9.65
N HIS A 49 1.15 -8.90 -8.70
CA HIS A 49 0.84 -8.68 -7.28
C HIS A 49 1.62 -7.49 -6.70
N SER A 50 0.98 -6.72 -5.83
CA SER A 50 1.63 -5.65 -5.08
C SER A 50 2.58 -6.21 -4.01
N SER A 51 3.53 -5.42 -3.53
CA SER A 51 4.45 -5.84 -2.48
C SER A 51 3.72 -6.28 -1.20
N ALA A 52 2.63 -5.62 -0.83
CA ALA A 52 1.79 -6.00 0.30
C ALA A 52 1.12 -7.37 0.08
N MET A 53 0.56 -7.61 -1.11
CA MET A 53 -0.07 -8.87 -1.45
C MET A 53 0.95 -10.00 -1.52
N ILE A 54 2.14 -9.77 -2.06
CA ILE A 54 3.24 -10.73 -2.09
C ILE A 54 3.60 -11.17 -0.67
N GLY A 55 3.76 -10.24 0.25
CA GLY A 55 4.02 -10.55 1.66
C GLY A 55 2.93 -11.40 2.31
N THR A 56 1.67 -11.13 2.01
CA THR A 56 0.53 -11.91 2.49
C THR A 56 0.54 -13.33 1.91
N ILE A 57 0.77 -13.49 0.62
CA ILE A 57 0.84 -14.79 -0.05
C ILE A 57 2.00 -15.63 0.51
N LEU A 58 3.17 -15.05 0.69
CA LEU A 58 4.32 -15.73 1.27
C LEU A 58 4.04 -16.21 2.69
N ARG A 59 3.38 -15.38 3.51
CA ARG A 59 2.98 -15.75 4.86
C ARG A 59 1.97 -16.89 4.88
N ASP A 60 0.96 -16.85 4.02
CA ASP A 60 -0.20 -17.73 4.09
C ASP A 60 0.02 -19.06 3.33
N GLN A 61 0.80 -19.05 2.26
CA GLN A 61 0.96 -20.20 1.35
C GLN A 61 2.37 -20.79 1.33
N HIS A 62 3.39 -20.04 1.68
CA HIS A 62 4.79 -20.46 1.54
C HIS A 62 5.58 -20.50 2.85
N ALA A 63 4.93 -20.37 3.99
CA ALA A 63 5.54 -20.40 5.32
C ALA A 63 6.69 -19.41 5.51
N VAL A 64 6.55 -18.19 4.97
CA VAL A 64 7.51 -17.09 5.13
C VAL A 64 6.86 -15.98 5.96
N PRO A 65 6.96 -16.01 7.29
CA PRO A 65 6.29 -15.02 8.15
C PRO A 65 6.94 -13.64 8.07
N ASN A 66 8.23 -13.55 7.82
CA ASN A 66 8.95 -12.29 7.70
C ASN A 66 10.08 -12.39 6.67
N VAL A 67 9.88 -11.77 5.53
CA VAL A 67 10.84 -11.76 4.42
C VAL A 67 12.16 -11.09 4.81
N ARG A 68 12.13 -10.05 5.65
CA ARG A 68 13.35 -9.34 6.07
C ARG A 68 14.29 -10.20 6.90
N LEU A 69 13.76 -11.15 7.68
CA LEU A 69 14.58 -12.09 8.45
C LEU A 69 15.27 -13.11 7.55
N VAL A 70 14.64 -13.48 6.42
CA VAL A 70 15.18 -14.45 5.48
C VAL A 70 16.17 -13.81 4.49
N LEU A 71 15.80 -12.67 3.91
CA LEU A 71 16.56 -12.03 2.83
C LEU A 71 17.42 -10.84 3.30
N GLY A 72 17.18 -10.29 4.47
CA GLY A 72 17.79 -9.03 4.92
C GLY A 72 17.32 -7.79 4.16
N LYS A 73 16.40 -7.95 3.21
CA LYS A 73 15.88 -6.88 2.33
C LYS A 73 14.36 -6.84 2.37
N ARG A 74 13.81 -5.70 2.00
CA ARG A 74 12.35 -5.54 1.82
C ARG A 74 11.92 -6.11 0.47
N ILE A 75 10.66 -6.55 0.36
CA ILE A 75 10.06 -7.03 -0.89
C ILE A 75 10.18 -5.98 -2.00
N ALA A 76 9.88 -4.73 -1.71
CA ALA A 76 9.98 -3.63 -2.67
C ALA A 76 11.41 -3.47 -3.23
N THR A 77 12.43 -3.67 -2.41
CA THR A 77 13.84 -3.63 -2.83
C THR A 77 14.17 -4.78 -3.78
N VAL A 78 13.69 -5.98 -3.47
CA VAL A 78 13.89 -7.17 -4.34
C VAL A 78 13.21 -6.97 -5.70
N LEU A 79 11.99 -6.42 -5.72
CA LEU A 79 11.27 -6.11 -6.95
C LEU A 79 12.00 -5.05 -7.78
N ALA A 80 12.52 -4.01 -7.14
CA ALA A 80 13.28 -2.96 -7.81
C ALA A 80 14.58 -3.50 -8.43
N GLU A 81 15.30 -4.37 -7.72
CA GLU A 81 16.51 -5.04 -8.25
C GLU A 81 16.20 -5.91 -9.48
N SER A 82 15.01 -6.46 -9.57
CA SER A 82 14.54 -7.28 -10.69
C SER A 82 13.85 -6.45 -11.79
N SER A 83 13.90 -5.14 -11.71
CA SER A 83 13.25 -4.22 -12.66
C SER A 83 11.73 -4.42 -12.76
N ILE A 84 11.13 -4.87 -11.68
CA ILE A 84 9.68 -5.03 -11.54
C ILE A 84 9.17 -3.89 -10.67
N GLY A 85 8.32 -3.05 -11.23
CA GLY A 85 7.74 -1.94 -10.50
C GLY A 85 7.27 -0.84 -11.44
N GLY A 86 6.39 0.02 -10.92
CA GLY A 86 5.89 1.18 -11.64
C GLY A 86 6.75 2.42 -11.46
N THR A 87 6.45 3.44 -12.23
CA THR A 87 7.09 4.76 -12.16
C THR A 87 6.90 5.43 -10.80
N TYR A 88 5.74 5.18 -10.18
CA TYR A 88 5.36 5.75 -8.89
C TYR A 88 5.47 4.71 -7.76
N PRO A 89 5.71 5.15 -6.51
CA PRO A 89 5.60 4.28 -5.35
C PRO A 89 4.22 3.61 -5.24
N GLU A 90 4.15 2.37 -4.77
CA GLU A 90 2.90 1.60 -4.73
C GLU A 90 1.80 2.28 -3.91
N ASP A 91 2.12 2.85 -2.76
CA ASP A 91 1.16 3.54 -1.90
C ASP A 91 0.54 4.76 -2.60
N MET A 92 1.37 5.53 -3.30
CA MET A 92 0.93 6.66 -4.09
C MET A 92 0.08 6.20 -5.29
N MET A 93 0.49 5.15 -5.99
CA MET A 93 -0.27 4.56 -7.10
C MET A 93 -1.64 4.07 -6.64
N ASN A 94 -1.73 3.40 -5.50
CA ASN A 94 -2.99 2.94 -4.93
C ASN A 94 -3.95 4.09 -4.63
N LEU A 95 -3.45 5.20 -4.10
CA LEU A 95 -4.27 6.40 -3.89
C LEU A 95 -4.72 7.05 -5.21
N MET A 96 -3.85 7.09 -6.21
CA MET A 96 -4.18 7.61 -7.54
C MET A 96 -5.27 6.75 -8.20
N GLN A 97 -5.17 5.43 -8.14
CA GLN A 97 -6.19 4.52 -8.67
C GLN A 97 -7.53 4.71 -7.97
N ARG A 98 -7.51 4.89 -6.64
CA ARG A 98 -8.72 5.19 -5.87
C ARG A 98 -9.34 6.52 -6.31
N ALA A 99 -8.54 7.55 -6.50
CA ALA A 99 -9.01 8.85 -6.99
C ALA A 99 -9.64 8.75 -8.38
N VAL A 100 -9.03 8.02 -9.30
CA VAL A 100 -9.60 7.76 -10.64
C VAL A 100 -10.95 7.05 -10.54
N GLY A 101 -11.05 6.03 -9.69
CA GLY A 101 -12.31 5.33 -9.44
C GLY A 101 -13.43 6.25 -8.94
N ILE A 102 -13.11 7.15 -8.00
CA ILE A 102 -14.07 8.14 -7.49
C ILE A 102 -14.46 9.14 -8.60
N ILE A 103 -13.51 9.63 -9.37
CA ILE A 103 -13.78 10.57 -10.49
C ILE A 103 -14.70 9.92 -11.51
N ASN A 104 -14.45 8.67 -11.88
CA ASN A 104 -15.30 7.92 -12.80
C ASN A 104 -16.72 7.72 -12.25
N HIS A 105 -16.84 7.39 -10.96
CA HIS A 105 -18.12 7.26 -10.28
C HIS A 105 -18.91 8.57 -10.32
N LEU A 106 -18.29 9.69 -9.99
CA LEU A 106 -18.92 11.02 -10.01
C LEU A 106 -19.30 11.44 -11.45
N GLY A 107 -18.49 11.07 -12.44
CA GLY A 107 -18.74 11.37 -13.85
C GLY A 107 -19.86 10.53 -14.49
N SER A 108 -20.19 9.37 -13.93
CA SER A 108 -21.19 8.44 -14.47
C SER A 108 -22.62 8.67 -13.98
N GLY A 109 -23.01 9.91 -13.74
CA GLY A 109 -24.35 10.29 -13.31
C GLY A 109 -24.55 10.50 -11.80
N ASN A 110 -23.50 10.32 -11.00
CA ASN A 110 -23.56 10.47 -9.54
C ASN A 110 -23.03 11.85 -9.07
N HIS A 111 -23.38 12.89 -9.78
CA HIS A 111 -22.85 14.24 -9.53
C HIS A 111 -23.26 14.83 -8.17
N LYS A 112 -24.34 14.33 -7.57
CA LYS A 112 -24.86 14.79 -6.28
C LYS A 112 -24.34 13.98 -5.10
N ASP A 113 -23.42 13.04 -5.31
CA ASP A 113 -22.83 12.22 -4.26
C ASP A 113 -21.79 13.01 -3.49
N LEU A 114 -22.26 13.73 -2.46
CA LEU A 114 -21.42 14.60 -1.62
C LEU A 114 -20.39 13.81 -0.80
N HIS A 115 -20.72 12.59 -0.39
CA HIS A 115 -19.78 11.73 0.36
C HIS A 115 -18.57 11.37 -0.48
N ASN A 116 -18.78 10.99 -1.73
CA ASN A 116 -17.67 10.69 -2.64
C ASN A 116 -16.92 11.95 -3.11
N LYS A 117 -17.59 13.08 -3.27
CA LYS A 117 -16.89 14.37 -3.49
C LYS A 117 -15.91 14.67 -2.37
N ARG A 118 -16.35 14.53 -1.12
CA ARG A 118 -15.48 14.70 0.06
C ARG A 118 -14.40 13.62 0.12
N GLY A 119 -14.73 12.38 -0.21
CA GLY A 119 -13.75 11.27 -0.32
C GLY A 119 -12.66 11.55 -1.33
N LEU A 120 -13.00 12.16 -2.48
CA LEU A 120 -12.03 12.57 -3.49
C LEU A 120 -11.07 13.65 -2.96
N GLU A 121 -11.59 14.69 -2.31
CA GLU A 121 -10.77 15.76 -1.71
C GLU A 121 -9.77 15.20 -0.69
N ILE A 122 -10.22 14.30 0.18
CA ILE A 122 -9.37 13.64 1.18
C ILE A 122 -8.29 12.80 0.52
N THR A 123 -8.65 12.03 -0.51
CA THR A 123 -7.69 11.19 -1.26
C THR A 123 -6.66 12.05 -1.97
N GLU A 124 -7.07 13.13 -2.61
CA GLU A 124 -6.17 14.08 -3.27
C GLU A 124 -5.22 14.77 -2.27
N ALA A 125 -5.70 15.12 -1.08
CA ALA A 125 -4.86 15.66 -0.01
C ALA A 125 -3.79 14.65 0.43
N LYS A 126 -4.14 13.38 0.55
CA LYS A 126 -3.18 12.30 0.85
C LYS A 126 -2.13 12.15 -0.24
N ILE A 127 -2.53 12.21 -1.51
CA ILE A 127 -1.60 12.16 -2.66
C ILE A 127 -0.60 13.31 -2.60
N ARG A 128 -1.06 14.53 -2.36
CA ARG A 128 -0.17 15.71 -2.25
C ARG A 128 0.82 15.58 -1.10
N ARG A 129 0.38 15.08 0.04
CA ARG A 129 1.26 14.87 1.21
C ARG A 129 2.30 13.80 0.94
N LEU A 130 1.93 12.68 0.33
CA LEU A 130 2.89 11.65 -0.09
C LEU A 130 3.86 12.18 -1.15
N ALA A 131 3.38 12.97 -2.11
CA ALA A 131 4.24 13.57 -3.11
C ALA A 131 5.32 14.46 -2.48
N ASN A 132 4.98 15.25 -1.48
CA ASN A 132 5.96 16.06 -0.76
C ASN A 132 7.00 15.19 -0.03
N TYR A 133 6.59 14.11 0.59
CA TYR A 133 7.49 13.15 1.21
C TYR A 133 8.45 12.52 0.18
N TYR A 134 7.95 12.04 -0.95
CA TYR A 134 8.78 11.41 -1.97
C TYR A 134 9.67 12.38 -2.74
N LYS A 135 9.28 13.65 -2.84
CA LYS A 135 10.18 14.71 -3.33
C LYS A 135 11.37 14.91 -2.41
N ALA A 136 11.13 14.95 -1.09
CA ALA A 136 12.17 15.05 -0.08
C ALA A 136 13.12 13.85 -0.10
N GLU A 137 12.57 12.64 -0.32
CA GLU A 137 13.34 11.40 -0.45
C GLU A 137 14.04 11.21 -1.81
N GLY A 138 13.77 12.08 -2.78
CA GLY A 138 14.37 12.02 -4.10
C GLY A 138 13.73 11.00 -5.07
N ARG A 139 12.62 10.37 -4.71
CA ARG A 139 11.89 9.41 -5.58
C ARG A 139 11.02 10.06 -6.64
N LEU A 140 10.63 11.31 -6.43
CA LEU A 140 9.88 12.12 -7.38
C LEU A 140 10.69 13.37 -7.73
N PRO A 141 10.57 13.88 -8.98
CA PRO A 141 11.14 15.17 -9.34
C PRO A 141 10.57 16.29 -8.45
N SER A 142 11.42 17.26 -8.08
CA SER A 142 11.00 18.39 -7.25
C SER A 142 9.90 19.24 -7.89
N GLU A 143 9.81 19.21 -9.20
CA GLU A 143 8.83 19.94 -10.00
C GLU A 143 7.51 19.22 -10.16
N TRP A 144 7.43 17.95 -9.75
CA TRP A 144 6.21 17.15 -9.89
C TRP A 144 5.05 17.80 -9.11
N ARG A 145 3.92 17.88 -9.76
CA ARG A 145 2.70 18.43 -9.19
C ARG A 145 1.52 17.49 -9.46
N TYR A 146 0.65 17.35 -8.48
CA TYR A 146 -0.60 16.64 -8.66
C TYR A 146 -1.56 17.48 -9.50
N LYS A 147 -2.07 16.89 -10.59
CA LYS A 147 -3.12 17.48 -11.43
C LYS A 147 -4.19 16.44 -11.69
N ARG A 148 -5.43 16.79 -11.36
CA ARG A 148 -6.57 15.89 -11.54
C ARG A 148 -6.77 15.47 -12.99
N ASP A 149 -6.59 16.38 -13.92
CA ASP A 149 -6.80 16.14 -15.36
C ASP A 149 -5.78 15.15 -15.95
N GLU A 150 -4.57 15.12 -15.41
CA GLU A 150 -3.49 14.23 -15.84
C GLU A 150 -3.48 12.88 -15.08
N LEU A 151 -4.36 12.73 -14.09
CA LEU A 151 -4.33 11.57 -13.19
C LEU A 151 -4.54 10.25 -13.92
N ARG A 152 -5.42 10.20 -14.92
CA ARG A 152 -5.67 8.99 -15.73
C ARG A 152 -4.42 8.53 -16.47
N LEU A 153 -3.65 9.46 -17.03
CA LEU A 153 -2.40 9.17 -17.72
C LEU A 153 -1.31 8.66 -16.75
N MET A 154 -1.33 9.10 -15.51
CA MET A 154 -0.37 8.64 -14.50
C MET A 154 -0.66 7.22 -14.02
N VAL A 155 -1.91 6.76 -14.11
CA VAL A 155 -2.36 5.45 -13.61
C VAL A 155 -2.29 4.37 -14.70
N GLU A 156 -2.40 4.74 -15.95
CA GLU A 156 -2.22 3.85 -17.10
C GLU A 156 -0.72 3.56 -17.34
#